data_1a8a50f528825277e73ae964a2b82175
#
_entry.id   1a8a50f528825277e73ae964a2b82175
#
_cell.length_a   1.000
_cell.length_b   1.000
_cell.length_c   1.000
_cell.angle_alpha   90.00
_cell.angle_beta   90.00
_cell.angle_gamma   90.00
#
_symmetry.space_group_name_H-M   'P 1'
#
loop_
_entity.id
_entity.type
_entity.pdbx_description
1 polymer ?
#
loop_
_entity_poly.entity_id
_entity_poly.type
_entity_poly.pdbx_seq_one_letter_code
_entity_poly.pdbx_strand_id
1 'polypeptide(L)'
;VAVFLWTFINPTDQPLTLSLMFSWQNTVGWFCNTTPSSAIEIRDDGSPVYTYTPRWGQSDGSFNELIQTESYQGWRLRRTPHPNPPQEGDGEWAALIPTGLGEFFGCSRWQPEGDGAELWQSFSGDGSLPIVNDPTPAAAGEQVAAAFALRFSLAAGETKQIPVVLAWDFPVTEFGKGVIYYRRYTDFCDRQGTNAVPLAARGLAAYARWREQIRTWQAPILNQPDWPDWFKMALCNELYVLSSGGSLWSAASDRDPVGQFAVLECLDYRWYESLDVRLYGSFALLQLWPELEKSVMRAFARAIPTADPTLRIIGYFYRGDPETAYKAPRKLANAVPHDLGAPNEHPWEKTNYTAYQDCNLWKDLAADFVLLVYRDFLFTGGTDLDFARECWPAVVAALAYLKQFDHDGDGLPENGGAPDQTYDDWKLQGVSAYCGGLWLAALEAAIALGTILQEPQVHTYRQWLNQARPRYHQLLWNGEYYRLDTGSGSDVIMADQLCGQFYAQLLGLADIVPQTVAIAPCGKFTTPVFSSFTTVSLVPPMVYCPTVNPKTPTLPIPSKCGRGLTLAWPPFYGSGG
;
A
#
# COMPACT_ATOMS: atom_id res chain seq x y z
N VAL A 1 -3.86 14.80 10.16
CA VAL A 1 -4.00 15.17 11.59
C VAL A 1 -3.76 13.94 12.43
N ALA A 2 -2.82 14.02 13.38
CA ALA A 2 -2.58 12.99 14.41
C ALA A 2 -2.98 13.54 15.77
N VAL A 3 -3.58 12.70 16.61
CA VAL A 3 -3.97 13.06 17.97
C VAL A 3 -3.27 12.14 18.95
N PHE A 4 -2.40 12.72 19.76
CA PHE A 4 -1.72 12.06 20.87
C PHE A 4 -2.52 12.31 22.14
N LEU A 5 -3.24 11.33 22.63
CA LEU A 5 -4.03 11.43 23.84
C LEU A 5 -3.26 10.84 25.02
N TRP A 6 -2.56 11.66 25.75
CA TRP A 6 -1.80 11.27 26.92
C TRP A 6 -2.73 11.11 28.12
N THR A 7 -2.59 9.99 28.84
CA THR A 7 -3.33 9.74 30.08
C THR A 7 -2.34 9.66 31.24
N PHE A 8 -2.47 10.57 32.18
CA PHE A 8 -1.67 10.65 33.39
C PHE A 8 -2.50 10.18 34.57
N ILE A 9 -1.94 9.29 35.38
CA ILE A 9 -2.59 8.72 36.56
C ILE A 9 -1.67 8.98 37.76
N ASN A 10 -2.20 9.59 38.80
CA ASN A 10 -1.51 9.71 40.09
C ASN A 10 -1.97 8.57 41.01
N PRO A 11 -1.23 7.48 41.17
CA PRO A 11 -1.63 6.37 42.03
C PRO A 11 -1.30 6.60 43.51
N THR A 12 -0.72 7.76 43.85
CA THR A 12 -0.27 8.06 45.22
C THR A 12 -1.35 8.81 46.00
N ASP A 13 -1.13 8.93 47.32
CA ASP A 13 -1.96 9.69 48.25
C ASP A 13 -1.58 11.17 48.37
N GLN A 14 -0.58 11.63 47.58
CA GLN A 14 -0.10 13.01 47.55
C GLN A 14 -0.30 13.63 46.17
N PRO A 15 -0.49 14.95 46.09
CA PRO A 15 -0.51 15.64 44.81
C PRO A 15 0.87 15.58 44.14
N LEU A 16 0.87 15.42 42.81
CA LEU A 16 2.07 15.41 41.95
C LEU A 16 2.03 16.58 40.97
N THR A 17 3.20 17.18 40.74
CA THR A 17 3.39 18.10 39.61
C THR A 17 4.10 17.36 38.49
N LEU A 18 3.53 17.41 37.28
CA LEU A 18 4.02 16.72 36.11
C LEU A 18 4.20 17.71 34.96
N SER A 19 5.06 17.37 34.02
CA SER A 19 5.22 18.14 32.78
C SER A 19 5.18 17.22 31.58
N LEU A 20 4.54 17.69 30.50
CA LEU A 20 4.53 17.07 29.18
C LEU A 20 5.23 17.99 28.20
N MET A 21 6.31 17.53 27.58
CA MET A 21 6.99 18.26 26.50
C MET A 21 6.63 17.63 25.15
N PHE A 22 6.40 18.49 24.15
CA PHE A 22 6.24 18.10 22.75
C PHE A 22 7.11 18.99 21.86
N SER A 23 7.95 18.37 21.05
CA SER A 23 8.91 19.03 20.19
C SER A 23 8.85 18.48 18.77
N TRP A 24 9.08 19.32 17.77
CA TRP A 24 9.06 18.97 16.37
C TRP A 24 10.03 19.82 15.56
N GLN A 25 10.80 19.16 14.68
CA GLN A 25 11.70 19.86 13.76
C GLN A 25 10.90 20.45 12.60
N ASN A 26 11.28 21.64 12.15
CA ASN A 26 10.70 22.25 10.97
C ASN A 26 11.30 21.64 9.71
N THR A 27 10.52 20.77 9.05
CA THR A 27 10.90 20.06 7.82
C THR A 27 10.13 20.57 6.60
N VAL A 28 9.55 21.77 6.67
CA VAL A 28 8.87 22.40 5.53
C VAL A 28 9.85 22.62 4.39
N GLY A 29 9.50 22.13 3.19
CA GLY A 29 10.35 22.23 2.00
C GLY A 29 11.49 21.20 1.89
N TRP A 30 11.58 20.24 2.83
CA TRP A 30 12.65 19.26 2.81
C TRP A 30 12.46 18.11 1.83
N PHE A 31 11.22 17.78 1.51
CA PHE A 31 10.87 16.65 0.68
C PHE A 31 10.10 17.08 -0.55
N CYS A 32 10.51 16.58 -1.70
CA CYS A 32 9.72 16.57 -2.92
C CYS A 32 9.93 15.23 -3.64
N ASN A 33 8.92 14.78 -4.39
CA ASN A 33 9.01 13.58 -5.21
C ASN A 33 9.88 13.80 -6.46
N THR A 34 10.05 15.03 -6.89
CA THR A 34 10.93 15.41 -7.98
C THR A 34 12.38 15.39 -7.55
N THR A 35 12.96 14.22 -7.48
CA THR A 35 14.42 14.13 -7.46
C THR A 35 14.94 14.06 -8.89
N PRO A 36 15.86 14.94 -9.30
CA PRO A 36 16.39 14.99 -10.67
C PRO A 36 17.19 13.76 -11.08
N SER A 37 17.54 12.91 -10.15
CA SER A 37 18.24 11.66 -10.41
C SER A 37 17.80 10.61 -9.41
N SER A 38 16.90 9.74 -9.84
CA SER A 38 16.86 8.40 -9.27
C SER A 38 18.12 7.70 -9.77
N ALA A 39 19.21 7.80 -9.03
CA ALA A 39 20.31 6.88 -9.22
C ALA A 39 19.79 5.52 -8.76
N ILE A 40 19.60 4.62 -9.70
CA ILE A 40 19.36 3.22 -9.39
C ILE A 40 20.74 2.64 -9.08
N GLU A 41 21.01 2.39 -7.82
CA GLU A 41 22.16 1.56 -7.45
C GLU A 41 21.76 0.10 -7.58
N ILE A 42 22.52 -0.65 -8.33
CA ILE A 42 22.38 -2.10 -8.40
C ILE A 42 23.28 -2.70 -7.34
N ARG A 43 22.72 -3.36 -6.34
CA ARG A 43 23.46 -4.08 -5.30
C ARG A 43 24.22 -5.27 -5.90
N ASP A 44 25.16 -5.84 -5.15
CA ASP A 44 25.95 -7.01 -5.58
C ASP A 44 25.09 -8.23 -5.89
N ASP A 45 23.93 -8.37 -5.26
CA ASP A 45 22.94 -9.40 -5.55
C ASP A 45 22.08 -9.08 -6.78
N GLY A 46 22.29 -7.92 -7.41
CA GLY A 46 21.57 -7.44 -8.59
C GLY A 46 20.24 -6.74 -8.29
N SER A 47 19.82 -6.61 -7.01
CA SER A 47 18.61 -5.89 -6.65
C SER A 47 18.77 -4.39 -6.85
N PRO A 48 17.78 -3.68 -7.41
CA PRO A 48 17.82 -2.23 -7.51
C PRO A 48 17.59 -1.58 -6.15
N VAL A 49 18.41 -0.59 -5.83
CA VAL A 49 18.14 0.35 -4.74
C VAL A 49 17.81 1.69 -5.35
N TYR A 50 16.61 2.16 -5.14
CA TYR A 50 16.20 3.50 -5.51
C TYR A 50 16.66 4.47 -4.43
N THR A 51 17.79 5.16 -4.64
CA THR A 51 18.22 6.24 -3.77
C THR A 51 17.41 7.50 -4.08
N TYR A 52 16.49 7.82 -3.22
CA TYR A 52 15.88 9.15 -3.18
C TYR A 52 16.83 10.05 -2.43
N THR A 53 17.27 11.11 -3.08
CA THR A 53 18.00 12.17 -2.39
C THR A 53 16.98 13.18 -1.88
N PRO A 54 16.46 13.04 -0.66
CA PRO A 54 15.65 14.10 -0.08
C PRO A 54 16.51 15.37 -0.02
N ARG A 55 15.87 16.52 -0.07
CA ARG A 55 16.55 17.81 0.15
C ARG A 55 16.84 18.00 1.64
N TRP A 56 17.53 17.04 2.24
CA TRP A 56 17.90 17.09 3.64
C TRP A 56 18.67 18.38 3.96
N GLY A 57 18.23 19.06 5.01
CA GLY A 57 18.92 20.27 5.47
C GLY A 57 18.66 21.54 4.67
N GLN A 58 17.72 21.54 3.73
CA GLN A 58 17.29 22.79 3.07
C GLN A 58 16.24 23.51 3.92
N SER A 59 16.68 24.05 5.04
CA SER A 59 15.85 24.76 6.01
C SER A 59 15.95 26.28 5.89
N ASP A 60 16.68 26.81 4.91
CA ASP A 60 16.74 28.25 4.65
C ASP A 60 15.33 28.84 4.49
N GLY A 61 15.07 29.91 5.23
CA GLY A 61 13.76 30.53 5.28
C GLY A 61 12.74 29.85 6.20
N SER A 62 13.05 28.68 6.81
CA SER A 62 12.19 28.04 7.82
C SER A 62 12.13 28.85 9.11
N PHE A 63 10.95 29.02 9.66
CA PHE A 63 10.73 29.72 10.93
C PHE A 63 9.52 29.15 11.67
N ASN A 64 9.48 29.41 12.97
CA ASN A 64 8.45 28.87 13.84
C ASN A 64 7.79 30.00 14.62
N GLU A 65 6.50 29.86 14.87
CA GLU A 65 5.69 30.85 15.61
C GLU A 65 4.96 30.16 16.76
N LEU A 66 4.93 30.80 17.91
CA LEU A 66 4.04 30.40 18.99
C LEU A 66 2.62 30.86 18.72
N ILE A 67 1.67 29.97 18.93
CA ILE A 67 0.24 30.23 18.80
C ILE A 67 -0.37 30.26 20.20
N GLN A 68 -1.09 31.31 20.50
CA GLN A 68 -1.81 31.45 21.76
C GLN A 68 -3.16 32.13 21.52
N THR A 69 -4.24 31.44 21.90
CA THR A 69 -5.61 31.94 21.81
C THR A 69 -6.34 31.64 23.13
N GLU A 70 -7.59 32.02 23.21
CA GLU A 70 -8.43 31.69 24.38
C GLU A 70 -8.72 30.19 24.50
N SER A 71 -8.69 29.44 23.39
CA SER A 71 -9.12 28.04 23.32
C SER A 71 -7.98 27.03 23.19
N TYR A 72 -6.87 27.42 22.56
CA TYR A 72 -5.72 26.54 22.30
C TYR A 72 -4.42 27.34 22.25
N GLN A 73 -3.32 26.58 22.46
CA GLN A 73 -1.95 27.11 22.42
C GLN A 73 -1.01 26.03 21.86
N GLY A 74 0.14 26.46 21.35
CA GLY A 74 1.12 25.57 20.74
C GLY A 74 2.06 26.30 19.78
N TRP A 75 2.41 25.67 18.69
CA TRP A 75 3.29 26.25 17.67
C TRP A 75 2.82 25.93 16.26
N ARG A 76 3.31 26.76 15.31
CA ARG A 76 3.20 26.57 13.86
C ARG A 76 4.59 26.66 13.25
N LEU A 77 4.90 25.77 12.30
CA LEU A 77 6.15 25.70 11.58
C LEU A 77 5.89 26.03 10.11
N ARG A 78 6.69 26.93 9.55
CA ARG A 78 6.51 27.49 8.20
C ARG A 78 7.85 27.70 7.52
N ARG A 79 7.79 28.14 6.25
CA ARG A 79 8.92 28.60 5.45
C ARG A 79 8.58 29.90 4.72
N THR A 80 9.58 30.77 4.50
CA THR A 80 9.43 32.00 3.69
C THR A 80 10.52 32.05 2.61
N PRO A 81 10.25 32.55 1.39
CA PRO A 81 8.93 32.93 0.93
C PRO A 81 8.02 31.72 0.76
N HIS A 82 6.72 31.89 1.03
CA HIS A 82 5.72 30.88 0.71
C HIS A 82 5.26 31.12 -0.73
N PRO A 83 5.54 30.22 -1.69
CA PRO A 83 5.15 30.43 -3.07
C PRO A 83 3.63 30.35 -3.25
N ASN A 84 3.12 31.09 -4.24
CA ASN A 84 1.72 31.06 -4.60
C ASN A 84 1.58 30.95 -6.13
N PRO A 85 1.15 29.80 -6.68
CA PRO A 85 0.68 28.60 -5.97
C PRO A 85 1.81 27.87 -5.24
N PRO A 86 1.48 27.10 -4.19
CA PRO A 86 2.46 26.27 -3.49
C PRO A 86 3.00 25.16 -4.41
N GLN A 87 4.27 24.79 -4.20
CA GLN A 87 4.92 23.65 -4.83
C GLN A 87 4.94 22.46 -3.87
N GLU A 88 5.42 21.32 -4.32
CA GLU A 88 5.59 20.18 -3.43
C GLU A 88 6.57 20.49 -2.29
N GLY A 89 6.18 20.10 -1.07
CA GLY A 89 6.93 20.40 0.15
C GLY A 89 6.60 21.74 0.77
N ASP A 90 5.93 22.65 0.07
CA ASP A 90 5.42 23.89 0.65
C ASP A 90 4.15 23.66 1.43
N GLY A 91 4.11 24.23 2.64
CA GLY A 91 2.99 24.05 3.55
C GLY A 91 3.35 24.41 4.97
N GLU A 92 2.61 23.86 5.91
CA GLU A 92 2.76 24.13 7.34
C GLU A 92 2.61 22.86 8.18
N TRP A 93 3.25 22.89 9.36
CA TRP A 93 2.93 22.03 10.50
C TRP A 93 2.35 22.87 11.62
N ALA A 94 1.48 22.29 12.43
CA ALA A 94 1.02 22.88 13.69
C ALA A 94 0.84 21.80 14.75
N ALA A 95 1.26 22.08 15.99
CA ALA A 95 0.89 21.26 17.13
C ALA A 95 0.21 22.14 18.17
N LEU A 96 -0.98 21.72 18.60
CA LEU A 96 -1.82 22.45 19.52
C LEU A 96 -2.27 21.59 20.69
N ILE A 97 -2.42 22.25 21.85
CA ILE A 97 -3.08 21.74 23.06
C ILE A 97 -4.17 22.73 23.50
N PRO A 98 -5.20 22.29 24.26
CA PRO A 98 -6.16 23.20 24.86
C PRO A 98 -5.48 24.12 25.87
N THR A 99 -6.00 25.35 25.99
CA THR A 99 -5.63 26.26 27.08
C THR A 99 -6.22 25.81 28.41
N GLY A 100 -5.72 26.36 29.51
CA GLY A 100 -6.28 26.14 30.88
C GLY A 100 -5.97 24.76 31.49
N LEU A 101 -5.15 23.94 30.86
CA LEU A 101 -4.76 22.63 31.41
C LEU A 101 -3.61 22.69 32.42
N GLY A 102 -2.84 23.77 32.43
CA GLY A 102 -1.67 24.01 33.25
C GLY A 102 -0.88 25.20 32.79
N GLU A 103 0.35 25.33 33.26
CA GLU A 103 1.28 26.38 32.88
C GLU A 103 2.00 26.01 31.59
N PHE A 104 1.97 26.88 30.61
CA PHE A 104 2.52 26.67 29.26
C PHE A 104 3.87 27.39 29.11
N PHE A 105 4.85 26.66 28.60
CA PHE A 105 6.19 27.15 28.22
C PHE A 105 6.41 26.91 26.74
N GLY A 106 6.57 27.96 25.96
CA GLY A 106 6.78 27.90 24.53
C GLY A 106 8.21 28.25 24.14
N CYS A 107 8.82 27.44 23.30
CA CYS A 107 10.11 27.66 22.68
C CYS A 107 9.94 27.53 21.15
N SER A 108 9.88 28.70 20.46
CA SER A 108 9.69 28.71 19.00
C SER A 108 10.98 28.37 18.24
N ARG A 109 12.15 28.43 18.90
CA ARG A 109 13.42 28.17 18.24
C ARG A 109 14.38 27.44 19.16
N TRP A 110 14.81 26.28 18.73
CA TRP A 110 15.92 25.54 19.29
C TRP A 110 16.64 24.76 18.18
N GLN A 111 17.91 24.39 18.40
CA GLN A 111 18.74 23.72 17.40
C GLN A 111 18.59 22.20 17.50
N PRO A 112 17.99 21.51 16.49
CA PRO A 112 17.76 20.08 16.54
C PRO A 112 19.00 19.24 16.16
N GLU A 113 20.08 19.85 15.68
CA GLU A 113 21.36 19.18 15.43
C GLU A 113 22.15 19.10 16.73
N GLY A 114 22.15 17.96 17.36
CA GLY A 114 22.83 17.77 18.63
C GLY A 114 22.05 16.81 19.53
N ASP A 115 22.34 16.89 20.82
CA ASP A 115 21.73 16.01 21.83
C ASP A 115 20.46 16.58 22.48
N GLY A 116 20.05 17.80 22.12
CA GLY A 116 18.88 18.49 22.71
C GLY A 116 19.08 18.92 24.16
N ALA A 117 20.34 18.97 24.64
CA ALA A 117 20.64 19.29 26.02
C ALA A 117 20.06 20.62 26.48
N GLU A 118 19.98 21.62 25.59
CA GLU A 118 19.43 22.94 25.90
C GLU A 118 17.95 22.89 26.33
N LEU A 119 17.14 22.01 25.73
CA LEU A 119 15.75 21.78 26.17
C LEU A 119 15.70 20.87 27.40
N TRP A 120 16.49 19.79 27.35
CA TRP A 120 16.45 18.75 28.38
C TRP A 120 16.89 19.24 29.76
N GLN A 121 17.91 20.09 29.83
CA GLN A 121 18.40 20.66 31.10
C GLN A 121 17.30 21.46 31.82
N SER A 122 16.57 22.32 31.11
CA SER A 122 15.45 23.04 31.70
C SER A 122 14.32 22.10 32.08
N PHE A 123 13.89 21.24 31.12
CA PHE A 123 12.77 20.34 31.33
C PHE A 123 13.00 19.33 32.46
N SER A 124 14.19 18.75 32.58
CA SER A 124 14.54 17.82 33.64
C SER A 124 14.71 18.52 35.00
N GLY A 125 15.00 19.81 35.02
CA GLY A 125 15.17 20.60 36.23
C GLY A 125 13.85 20.87 36.95
N ASP A 126 12.89 21.44 36.27
CA ASP A 126 11.62 21.86 36.86
C ASP A 126 10.40 21.66 35.95
N GLY A 127 10.57 20.98 34.81
CA GLY A 127 9.50 20.72 33.83
C GLY A 127 9.13 21.93 32.96
N SER A 128 9.93 22.99 32.97
CA SER A 128 9.77 24.17 32.11
C SER A 128 10.60 24.06 30.84
N LEU A 129 10.42 25.01 29.93
CA LEU A 129 11.32 25.25 28.79
C LEU A 129 11.79 26.71 28.82
N PRO A 130 12.94 27.01 28.18
CA PRO A 130 13.30 28.39 27.89
C PRO A 130 12.17 29.07 27.09
N ILE A 131 11.70 30.20 27.55
CA ILE A 131 10.66 30.97 26.82
C ILE A 131 11.37 31.72 25.69
N VAL A 132 11.27 31.18 24.48
CA VAL A 132 11.83 31.79 23.28
C VAL A 132 10.72 32.04 22.29
N ASN A 133 10.57 33.27 21.86
CA ASN A 133 9.67 33.67 20.79
C ASN A 133 10.47 34.37 19.69
N ASP A 134 11.16 33.58 18.88
CA ASP A 134 12.02 34.05 17.79
C ASP A 134 11.52 33.51 16.46
N PRO A 135 10.75 34.29 15.68
CA PRO A 135 10.28 33.90 14.36
C PRO A 135 11.27 34.21 13.22
N THR A 136 12.53 34.49 13.54
CA THR A 136 13.55 34.78 12.51
C THR A 136 13.72 33.62 11.57
N PRO A 137 13.63 33.82 10.24
CA PRO A 137 13.88 32.75 9.27
C PRO A 137 15.29 32.19 9.41
N ALA A 138 15.40 30.87 9.31
CA ALA A 138 16.69 30.17 9.34
C ALA A 138 17.56 30.56 8.16
N ALA A 139 18.85 30.70 8.41
CA ALA A 139 19.85 30.86 7.37
C ALA A 139 20.10 29.54 6.62
N ALA A 140 20.76 29.61 5.47
CA ALA A 140 21.16 28.42 4.72
C ALA A 140 22.03 27.47 5.57
N GLY A 141 21.61 26.23 5.67
CA GLY A 141 22.28 25.21 6.48
C GLY A 141 21.92 25.20 7.98
N GLU A 142 21.17 26.19 8.45
CA GLU A 142 20.68 26.22 9.82
C GLU A 142 19.38 25.42 9.94
N GLN A 143 19.29 24.52 10.91
CA GLN A 143 18.07 23.77 11.22
C GLN A 143 17.36 24.39 12.42
N VAL A 144 16.05 24.40 12.38
CA VAL A 144 15.24 24.96 13.45
C VAL A 144 14.11 24.02 13.85
N ALA A 145 13.81 24.00 15.13
CA ALA A 145 12.72 23.24 15.70
C ALA A 145 11.95 24.09 16.70
N ALA A 146 10.72 23.69 17.03
CA ALA A 146 9.93 24.28 18.09
C ALA A 146 9.56 23.24 19.14
N ALA A 147 9.34 23.71 20.37
CA ALA A 147 8.87 22.90 21.47
C ALA A 147 7.86 23.66 22.31
N PHE A 148 7.03 22.95 23.02
CA PHE A 148 6.31 23.46 24.18
C PHE A 148 6.34 22.45 25.32
N ALA A 149 6.21 22.95 26.54
CA ALA A 149 5.93 22.14 27.71
C ALA A 149 4.66 22.62 28.41
N LEU A 150 3.93 21.69 28.96
CA LEU A 150 2.77 21.95 29.81
C LEU A 150 3.04 21.35 31.20
N ARG A 151 3.15 22.21 32.23
CA ARG A 151 3.30 21.82 33.62
C ARG A 151 1.95 21.89 34.31
N PHE A 152 1.56 20.81 34.99
CA PHE A 152 0.24 20.70 35.61
C PHE A 152 0.30 19.85 36.87
N SER A 153 -0.68 20.02 37.74
CA SER A 153 -0.82 19.22 38.96
C SER A 153 -1.89 18.16 38.80
N LEU A 154 -1.68 17.02 39.43
CA LEU A 154 -2.65 15.94 39.64
C LEU A 154 -2.88 15.75 41.13
N ALA A 155 -4.12 15.82 41.59
CA ALA A 155 -4.49 15.45 42.94
C ALA A 155 -4.22 13.96 43.21
N ALA A 156 -4.24 13.58 44.49
CA ALA A 156 -4.15 12.17 44.88
C ALA A 156 -5.25 11.35 44.20
N GLY A 157 -4.88 10.24 43.55
CA GLY A 157 -5.79 9.35 42.83
C GLY A 157 -6.38 9.91 41.53
N GLU A 158 -6.01 11.14 41.10
CA GLU A 158 -6.55 11.79 39.91
C GLU A 158 -6.01 11.15 38.62
N THR A 159 -6.90 11.06 37.63
CA THR A 159 -6.56 10.73 36.24
C THR A 159 -6.87 11.93 35.35
N LYS A 160 -5.91 12.38 34.54
CA LYS A 160 -6.06 13.50 33.61
C LYS A 160 -5.66 13.10 32.21
N GLN A 161 -6.45 13.49 31.20
CA GLN A 161 -6.13 13.30 29.80
C GLN A 161 -5.75 14.64 29.16
N ILE A 162 -4.67 14.63 28.40
CA ILE A 162 -4.15 15.79 27.67
C ILE A 162 -4.00 15.42 26.21
N PRO A 163 -4.83 16.01 25.31
CA PRO A 163 -4.67 15.84 23.87
C PRO A 163 -3.58 16.77 23.35
N VAL A 164 -2.66 16.25 22.55
CA VAL A 164 -1.77 17.01 21.68
C VAL A 164 -2.18 16.69 20.25
N VAL A 165 -2.52 17.70 19.46
CA VAL A 165 -2.91 17.52 18.08
C VAL A 165 -1.82 18.06 17.17
N LEU A 166 -1.22 17.18 16.36
CA LEU A 166 -0.31 17.51 15.29
C LEU A 166 -1.09 17.51 13.97
N ALA A 167 -1.04 18.61 13.25
CA ALA A 167 -1.61 18.72 11.91
C ALA A 167 -0.56 19.20 10.92
N TRP A 168 -0.79 18.85 9.66
CA TRP A 168 0.03 19.31 8.54
C TRP A 168 -0.85 19.63 7.35
N ASP A 169 -0.44 20.63 6.57
CA ASP A 169 -1.09 21.05 5.34
C ASP A 169 -0.03 21.19 4.24
N PHE A 170 0.09 20.16 3.41
CA PHE A 170 0.96 20.10 2.23
C PHE A 170 0.08 19.72 1.04
N PRO A 171 -0.52 20.70 0.35
CA PRO A 171 -1.62 20.47 -0.59
C PRO A 171 -1.18 19.79 -1.88
N VAL A 172 0.10 19.86 -2.24
CA VAL A 172 0.62 19.46 -3.54
C VAL A 172 1.41 18.15 -3.42
N THR A 173 1.21 17.26 -4.40
CA THR A 173 2.14 16.19 -4.73
C THR A 173 2.62 16.41 -6.16
N GLU A 174 3.91 16.53 -6.37
CA GLU A 174 4.54 16.65 -7.67
C GLU A 174 5.19 15.32 -8.06
N PHE A 175 4.90 14.89 -9.28
CA PHE A 175 5.51 13.73 -9.91
C PHE A 175 6.56 14.14 -10.93
N GLY A 176 7.23 13.16 -11.53
CA GLY A 176 8.22 13.41 -12.55
C GLY A 176 7.70 14.32 -13.67
N LYS A 177 8.60 15.13 -14.25
CA LYS A 177 8.30 16.07 -15.34
C LYS A 177 7.31 17.20 -14.99
N GLY A 178 7.19 17.56 -13.70
CA GLY A 178 6.37 18.67 -13.24
C GLY A 178 4.86 18.39 -13.26
N VAL A 179 4.46 17.13 -13.22
CA VAL A 179 3.05 16.75 -13.10
C VAL A 179 2.60 16.98 -11.67
N ILE A 180 1.57 17.78 -11.48
CA ILE A 180 1.07 18.19 -10.16
C ILE A 180 -0.31 17.62 -9.91
N TYR A 181 -0.49 17.03 -8.72
CA TYR A 181 -1.77 16.63 -8.16
C TYR A 181 -2.00 17.34 -6.83
N TYR A 182 -3.21 17.88 -6.64
CA TYR A 182 -3.65 18.30 -5.32
C TYR A 182 -4.17 17.10 -4.53
N ARG A 183 -3.90 17.08 -3.22
CA ARG A 183 -4.36 16.01 -2.33
C ARG A 183 -5.84 16.14 -2.03
N ARG A 184 -6.53 15.02 -1.80
CA ARG A 184 -8.00 14.96 -1.61
C ARG A 184 -8.53 15.91 -0.55
N TYR A 185 -7.85 16.09 0.56
CA TYR A 185 -8.33 16.97 1.64
C TYR A 185 -8.48 18.43 1.19
N THR A 186 -7.81 18.84 0.11
CA THR A 186 -7.93 20.21 -0.45
C THR A 186 -9.28 20.50 -1.09
N ASP A 187 -10.12 19.48 -1.28
CA ASP A 187 -11.52 19.70 -1.67
C ASP A 187 -12.38 20.21 -0.50
N PHE A 188 -11.87 20.15 0.73
CA PHE A 188 -12.54 20.59 1.96
C PHE A 188 -11.83 21.76 2.64
N CYS A 189 -10.66 22.16 2.13
CA CYS A 189 -9.85 23.29 2.55
C CYS A 189 -9.36 24.03 1.32
N ASP A 190 -8.76 25.20 1.48
CA ASP A 190 -8.07 25.85 0.35
C ASP A 190 -6.77 25.10 -0.02
N ARG A 191 -6.19 25.48 -1.14
CA ARG A 191 -4.98 24.87 -1.71
C ARG A 191 -3.71 25.70 -1.46
N GLN A 192 -3.72 26.55 -0.44
CA GLN A 192 -2.62 27.48 -0.17
C GLN A 192 -1.54 26.88 0.76
N GLY A 193 -1.82 25.76 1.43
CA GLY A 193 -0.86 25.17 2.38
C GLY A 193 -0.73 25.97 3.68
N THR A 194 -1.77 26.66 4.11
CA THR A 194 -1.77 27.55 5.30
C THR A 194 -2.84 27.15 6.33
N ASN A 195 -3.35 25.92 6.25
CA ASN A 195 -4.47 25.46 7.07
C ASN A 195 -4.05 24.58 8.27
N ALA A 196 -2.77 24.42 8.59
CA ALA A 196 -2.34 23.51 9.65
C ALA A 196 -2.95 23.87 11.02
N VAL A 197 -3.02 25.17 11.37
CA VAL A 197 -3.63 25.62 12.62
C VAL A 197 -5.15 25.37 12.67
N PRO A 198 -5.95 25.75 11.66
CA PRO A 198 -7.38 25.40 11.62
C PRO A 198 -7.62 23.86 11.67
N LEU A 199 -6.80 23.07 11.00
CA LEU A 199 -6.90 21.60 11.02
C LEU A 199 -6.58 21.04 12.42
N ALA A 200 -5.56 21.54 13.09
CA ALA A 200 -5.23 21.15 14.45
C ALA A 200 -6.34 21.54 15.45
N ALA A 201 -6.89 22.75 15.33
CA ALA A 201 -8.00 23.20 16.15
C ALA A 201 -9.26 22.34 15.94
N ARG A 202 -9.56 21.94 14.69
CA ARG A 202 -10.63 20.98 14.39
C ARG A 202 -10.35 19.63 15.04
N GLY A 203 -9.09 19.17 15.05
CA GLY A 203 -8.66 17.96 15.73
C GLY A 203 -8.95 18.02 17.23
N LEU A 204 -8.61 19.12 17.91
CA LEU A 204 -8.92 19.35 19.33
C LEU A 204 -10.42 19.31 19.61
N ALA A 205 -11.24 19.89 18.72
CA ALA A 205 -12.68 19.92 18.89
C ALA A 205 -13.36 18.54 18.61
N ALA A 206 -12.75 17.69 17.79
CA ALA A 206 -13.41 16.50 17.26
C ALA A 206 -12.80 15.16 17.72
N TYR A 207 -11.62 15.13 18.35
CA TYR A 207 -10.91 13.88 18.64
C TYR A 207 -11.70 12.89 19.50
N ALA A 208 -12.48 13.37 20.46
CA ALA A 208 -13.29 12.52 21.33
C ALA A 208 -14.37 11.77 20.53
N ARG A 209 -15.03 12.48 19.60
CA ARG A 209 -16.00 11.87 18.67
C ARG A 209 -15.33 10.89 17.74
N TRP A 210 -14.18 11.23 17.14
CA TRP A 210 -13.45 10.34 16.25
C TRP A 210 -12.99 9.06 16.97
N ARG A 211 -12.49 9.21 18.20
CA ARG A 211 -12.12 8.05 19.03
C ARG A 211 -13.31 7.12 19.28
N GLU A 212 -14.47 7.67 19.57
CA GLU A 212 -15.68 6.86 19.78
C GLU A 212 -16.16 6.19 18.50
N GLN A 213 -16.10 6.87 17.36
CA GLN A 213 -16.40 6.29 16.06
C GLN A 213 -15.45 5.12 15.74
N ILE A 214 -14.14 5.27 15.99
CA ILE A 214 -13.16 4.19 15.80
C ILE A 214 -13.46 3.00 16.71
N ARG A 215 -13.75 3.24 18.00
CA ARG A 215 -14.10 2.19 18.94
C ARG A 215 -15.35 1.43 18.55
N THR A 216 -16.39 2.15 18.14
CA THR A 216 -17.65 1.56 17.67
C THR A 216 -17.41 0.71 16.41
N TRP A 217 -16.56 1.20 15.50
CA TRP A 217 -16.20 0.47 14.29
C TRP A 217 -15.37 -0.78 14.57
N GLN A 218 -14.43 -0.72 15.52
CA GLN A 218 -13.60 -1.87 15.90
C GLN A 218 -14.33 -2.89 16.78
N ALA A 219 -15.35 -2.47 17.51
CA ALA A 219 -16.04 -3.30 18.50
C ALA A 219 -16.55 -4.65 17.96
N PRO A 220 -17.13 -4.76 16.74
CA PRO A 220 -17.55 -6.05 16.19
C PRO A 220 -16.42 -7.07 16.04
N ILE A 221 -15.18 -6.60 15.84
CA ILE A 221 -13.97 -7.44 15.75
C ILE A 221 -13.42 -7.74 17.15
N LEU A 222 -13.17 -6.69 17.92
CA LEU A 222 -12.47 -6.80 19.20
C LEU A 222 -13.28 -7.56 20.26
N ASN A 223 -14.62 -7.50 20.18
CA ASN A 223 -15.52 -8.17 21.13
C ASN A 223 -15.86 -9.62 20.75
N GLN A 224 -15.26 -10.20 19.71
CA GLN A 224 -15.47 -11.62 19.37
C GLN A 224 -14.83 -12.51 20.44
N PRO A 225 -15.62 -13.30 21.19
CA PRO A 225 -15.10 -14.08 22.32
C PRO A 225 -14.21 -15.24 21.88
N ASP A 226 -14.51 -15.83 20.72
CA ASP A 226 -13.86 -17.04 20.22
C ASP A 226 -12.62 -16.78 19.36
N TRP A 227 -12.36 -15.51 19.04
CA TRP A 227 -11.19 -15.17 18.22
C TRP A 227 -9.97 -14.88 19.10
N PRO A 228 -8.78 -15.39 18.76
CA PRO A 228 -7.58 -15.07 19.50
C PRO A 228 -7.20 -13.59 19.33
N ASP A 229 -6.63 -12.98 20.37
CA ASP A 229 -6.33 -11.55 20.38
C ASP A 229 -5.36 -11.14 19.27
N TRP A 230 -4.39 -11.98 18.92
CA TRP A 230 -3.48 -11.71 17.81
C TRP A 230 -4.20 -11.55 16.47
N PHE A 231 -5.26 -12.34 16.23
CA PHE A 231 -6.05 -12.26 15.00
C PHE A 231 -6.88 -10.97 14.95
N LYS A 232 -7.52 -10.59 16.06
CA LYS A 232 -8.24 -9.32 16.21
C LYS A 232 -7.32 -8.13 15.96
N MET A 233 -6.10 -8.19 16.51
CA MET A 233 -5.09 -7.15 16.33
C MET A 233 -4.60 -7.08 14.88
N ALA A 234 -4.36 -8.22 14.23
CA ALA A 234 -3.97 -8.28 12.83
C ALA A 234 -5.01 -7.61 11.92
N LEU A 235 -6.29 -7.96 12.08
CA LEU A 235 -7.38 -7.37 11.29
C LEU A 235 -7.48 -5.83 11.42
N CYS A 236 -7.13 -5.28 12.57
CA CYS A 236 -7.13 -3.83 12.78
C CYS A 236 -5.83 -3.16 12.28
N ASN A 237 -4.68 -3.85 12.37
CA ASN A 237 -3.37 -3.28 12.05
C ASN A 237 -3.05 -3.32 10.56
N GLU A 238 -3.63 -4.23 9.78
CA GLU A 238 -3.42 -4.29 8.32
C GLU A 238 -3.78 -3.00 7.58
N LEU A 239 -4.55 -2.12 8.23
CA LEU A 239 -4.94 -0.83 7.66
C LEU A 239 -3.85 0.25 7.77
N TYR A 240 -2.75 0.01 8.47
CA TYR A 240 -1.70 1.02 8.67
C TYR A 240 -1.09 1.51 7.34
N VAL A 241 -1.03 0.65 6.34
CA VAL A 241 -0.50 0.97 5.01
C VAL A 241 -1.23 2.17 4.36
N LEU A 242 -2.52 2.34 4.64
CA LEU A 242 -3.32 3.44 4.12
C LEU A 242 -2.94 4.81 4.72
N SER A 243 -2.33 4.81 5.90
CA SER A 243 -1.85 6.02 6.58
C SER A 243 -0.34 6.23 6.47
N SER A 244 0.38 5.29 5.87
CA SER A 244 1.80 5.43 5.58
C SER A 244 2.05 6.41 4.42
N GLY A 245 3.29 6.84 4.23
CA GLY A 245 3.67 7.71 3.11
C GLY A 245 3.52 7.09 1.72
N GLY A 246 3.12 5.82 1.63
CA GLY A 246 2.96 5.08 0.38
C GLY A 246 1.63 5.28 -0.33
N SER A 247 0.64 5.92 0.28
CA SER A 247 -0.66 6.14 -0.36
C SER A 247 -0.79 7.54 -0.95
N LEU A 248 -1.46 7.63 -2.09
CA LEU A 248 -1.88 8.89 -2.71
C LEU A 248 -3.39 8.89 -2.92
N TRP A 249 -4.02 9.98 -2.55
CA TRP A 249 -5.42 10.24 -2.88
C TRP A 249 -5.54 11.67 -3.40
N SER A 250 -5.81 11.80 -4.71
CA SER A 250 -5.90 13.10 -5.37
C SER A 250 -7.22 13.82 -5.08
N ALA A 251 -7.21 15.13 -5.26
CA ALA A 251 -8.44 15.93 -5.32
C ALA A 251 -9.37 15.41 -6.42
N ALA A 252 -10.68 15.66 -6.26
CA ALA A 252 -11.69 15.34 -7.26
C ALA A 252 -11.46 16.08 -8.58
N SER A 253 -11.88 15.45 -9.65
CA SER A 253 -11.99 16.05 -10.99
C SER A 253 -13.32 15.62 -11.63
N ASP A 254 -13.67 16.23 -12.77
CA ASP A 254 -14.88 15.83 -13.51
C ASP A 254 -14.82 14.35 -13.93
N ARG A 255 -13.63 13.86 -14.25
CA ARG A 255 -13.41 12.45 -14.61
C ARG A 255 -13.43 11.52 -13.40
N ASP A 256 -12.86 11.94 -12.29
CA ASP A 256 -12.70 11.14 -11.08
C ASP A 256 -13.33 11.88 -9.87
N PRO A 257 -14.66 11.77 -9.66
CA PRO A 257 -15.37 12.54 -8.64
C PRO A 257 -14.93 12.24 -7.20
N VAL A 258 -14.41 11.05 -6.96
CA VAL A 258 -13.83 10.67 -5.66
C VAL A 258 -12.33 10.92 -5.59
N GLY A 259 -11.72 11.42 -6.68
CA GLY A 259 -10.27 11.48 -6.86
C GLY A 259 -9.69 10.16 -7.33
N GLN A 260 -8.41 10.19 -7.72
CA GLN A 260 -7.64 8.98 -7.99
C GLN A 260 -6.95 8.54 -6.70
N PHE A 261 -7.04 7.25 -6.40
CA PHE A 261 -6.39 6.64 -5.25
C PHE A 261 -5.38 5.60 -5.71
N ALA A 262 -4.27 5.50 -5.02
CA ALA A 262 -3.27 4.47 -5.25
C ALA A 262 -2.38 4.25 -4.02
N VAL A 263 -1.87 3.03 -3.89
CA VAL A 263 -0.91 2.63 -2.86
C VAL A 263 0.37 2.15 -3.55
N LEU A 264 1.53 2.57 -3.07
CA LEU A 264 2.80 2.00 -3.49
C LEU A 264 2.87 0.53 -3.04
N GLU A 265 3.41 -0.34 -3.87
CA GLU A 265 3.60 -1.74 -3.52
C GLU A 265 4.42 -1.86 -2.23
N CYS A 266 5.56 -1.18 -2.17
CA CYS A 266 6.32 -0.96 -0.94
C CYS A 266 7.24 0.26 -1.09
N LEU A 267 8.01 0.59 -0.05
CA LEU A 267 8.93 1.73 -0.10
C LEU A 267 10.14 1.48 -1.03
N ASP A 268 10.51 0.22 -1.21
CA ASP A 268 11.63 -0.17 -2.09
C ASP A 268 11.18 -0.34 -3.54
N TYR A 269 9.95 -0.80 -3.77
CA TYR A 269 9.33 -0.92 -5.09
C TYR A 269 8.31 0.19 -5.28
N ARG A 270 8.79 1.34 -5.75
CA ARG A 270 7.99 2.57 -5.79
C ARG A 270 7.19 2.72 -7.07
N TRP A 271 6.34 1.77 -7.35
CA TRP A 271 5.26 1.91 -8.31
C TRP A 271 3.90 1.76 -7.64
N TYR A 272 2.90 2.40 -8.22
CA TYR A 272 1.54 2.39 -7.69
C TYR A 272 0.76 1.21 -8.21
N GLU A 273 0.13 0.47 -7.29
CA GLU A 273 -0.89 -0.53 -7.56
C GLU A 273 -0.39 -1.69 -8.43
N SER A 274 0.31 -2.65 -7.85
CA SER A 274 0.57 -3.93 -8.51
C SER A 274 -0.73 -4.75 -8.55
N LEU A 275 -1.21 -5.08 -9.74
CA LEU A 275 -2.54 -5.66 -9.92
C LEU A 275 -2.65 -7.07 -9.35
N ASP A 276 -1.62 -7.88 -9.53
CA ASP A 276 -1.51 -9.23 -8.97
C ASP A 276 -1.54 -9.23 -7.44
N VAL A 277 -0.86 -8.27 -6.80
CA VAL A 277 -0.92 -8.06 -5.35
C VAL A 277 -2.34 -7.68 -4.90
N ARG A 278 -3.09 -6.94 -5.71
CA ARG A 278 -4.48 -6.58 -5.38
C ARG A 278 -5.42 -7.77 -5.33
N LEU A 279 -5.13 -8.83 -6.05
CA LEU A 279 -5.92 -10.06 -5.99
C LEU A 279 -6.05 -10.56 -4.54
N TYR A 280 -5.02 -10.38 -3.74
CA TYR A 280 -4.94 -10.81 -2.34
C TYR A 280 -5.08 -9.65 -1.36
N GLY A 281 -4.56 -8.48 -1.68
CA GLY A 281 -4.33 -7.37 -0.74
C GLY A 281 -5.43 -6.31 -0.68
N SER A 282 -6.41 -6.29 -1.59
CA SER A 282 -7.36 -5.18 -1.67
C SER A 282 -8.71 -5.38 -0.96
N PHE A 283 -8.92 -6.51 -0.28
CA PHE A 283 -10.19 -6.80 0.40
C PHE A 283 -10.55 -5.79 1.49
N ALA A 284 -9.58 -5.31 2.25
CA ALA A 284 -9.82 -4.32 3.29
C ALA A 284 -10.25 -2.97 2.69
N LEU A 285 -9.63 -2.55 1.60
CA LEU A 285 -10.01 -1.31 0.90
C LEU A 285 -11.43 -1.44 0.33
N LEU A 286 -11.74 -2.55 -0.34
CA LEU A 286 -13.07 -2.83 -0.86
C LEU A 286 -14.16 -2.83 0.24
N GLN A 287 -13.88 -3.48 1.37
CA GLN A 287 -14.82 -3.59 2.48
C GLN A 287 -15.10 -2.24 3.16
N LEU A 288 -14.10 -1.40 3.30
CA LEU A 288 -14.17 -0.20 4.13
C LEU A 288 -14.34 1.09 3.30
N TRP A 289 -13.75 1.13 2.10
CA TRP A 289 -13.77 2.29 1.21
C TRP A 289 -13.98 1.87 -0.25
N PRO A 290 -15.13 1.27 -0.57
CA PRO A 290 -15.38 0.67 -1.89
C PRO A 290 -15.19 1.64 -3.06
N GLU A 291 -15.48 2.92 -2.87
CA GLU A 291 -15.29 3.90 -3.95
C GLU A 291 -13.81 4.17 -4.26
N LEU A 292 -12.91 3.98 -3.28
CA LEU A 292 -11.47 4.06 -3.54
C LEU A 292 -10.99 2.84 -4.33
N GLU A 293 -11.44 1.63 -3.96
CA GLU A 293 -11.16 0.41 -4.71
C GLU A 293 -11.64 0.53 -6.14
N LYS A 294 -12.90 0.94 -6.36
CA LYS A 294 -13.43 1.17 -7.70
C LYS A 294 -12.66 2.23 -8.49
N SER A 295 -12.13 3.28 -7.83
CA SER A 295 -11.34 4.30 -8.52
C SER A 295 -10.04 3.72 -9.08
N VAL A 296 -9.41 2.77 -8.37
CA VAL A 296 -8.23 2.04 -8.85
C VAL A 296 -8.60 1.16 -10.05
N MET A 297 -9.69 0.39 -9.96
CA MET A 297 -10.12 -0.47 -11.07
C MET A 297 -10.50 0.34 -12.32
N ARG A 298 -11.12 1.52 -12.17
CA ARG A 298 -11.34 2.47 -13.28
C ARG A 298 -10.03 2.95 -13.90
N ALA A 299 -8.99 3.18 -13.09
CA ALA A 299 -7.69 3.59 -13.59
C ALA A 299 -7.04 2.47 -14.43
N PHE A 300 -7.10 1.21 -13.98
CA PHE A 300 -6.68 0.06 -14.79
C PHE A 300 -7.49 -0.07 -16.08
N ALA A 301 -8.82 0.07 -16.00
CA ALA A 301 -9.69 0.00 -17.17
C ALA A 301 -9.32 1.04 -18.24
N ARG A 302 -8.93 2.25 -17.82
CA ARG A 302 -8.44 3.30 -18.73
C ARG A 302 -7.06 2.98 -19.31
N ALA A 303 -6.20 2.35 -18.54
CA ALA A 303 -4.84 2.02 -18.94
C ALA A 303 -4.76 0.85 -19.93
N ILE A 304 -5.68 -0.12 -19.86
CA ILE A 304 -5.65 -1.33 -20.68
C ILE A 304 -5.59 -1.02 -22.20
N PRO A 305 -6.44 -0.16 -22.78
CA PRO A 305 -6.41 0.11 -24.22
C PRO A 305 -5.21 0.94 -24.69
N THR A 306 -4.46 1.55 -23.78
CA THR A 306 -3.32 2.40 -24.13
C THR A 306 -2.10 1.58 -24.58
N ALA A 307 -1.15 2.22 -25.27
CA ALA A 307 0.12 1.64 -25.65
C ALA A 307 1.26 2.62 -25.39
N ASP A 308 2.41 2.08 -25.00
CA ASP A 308 3.69 2.81 -24.96
C ASP A 308 4.75 1.97 -25.70
N PRO A 309 5.10 2.33 -26.93
CA PRO A 309 6.04 1.56 -27.76
C PRO A 309 7.51 1.77 -27.36
N THR A 310 7.80 2.57 -26.33
CA THR A 310 9.17 2.81 -25.85
C THR A 310 9.83 1.48 -25.48
N LEU A 311 10.91 1.14 -26.18
CA LEU A 311 11.67 -0.06 -25.91
C LEU A 311 12.46 0.09 -24.61
N ARG A 312 12.37 -0.91 -23.76
CA ARG A 312 13.13 -0.99 -22.51
C ARG A 312 13.91 -2.29 -22.45
N ILE A 313 15.08 -2.26 -21.81
CA ILE A 313 15.79 -3.48 -21.42
C ILE A 313 14.97 -4.16 -20.31
N ILE A 314 14.73 -5.45 -20.48
CA ILE A 314 13.99 -6.26 -19.53
C ILE A 314 14.98 -7.09 -18.70
N GLY A 315 14.76 -7.10 -17.40
CA GLY A 315 15.58 -7.79 -16.40
C GLY A 315 16.47 -6.85 -15.61
N TYR A 316 16.26 -6.76 -14.31
CA TYR A 316 17.10 -5.94 -13.42
C TYR A 316 18.54 -6.45 -13.33
N PHE A 317 18.71 -7.73 -13.55
CA PHE A 317 20.00 -8.41 -13.39
C PHE A 317 20.84 -8.40 -14.66
N TYR A 318 20.39 -7.70 -15.69
CA TYR A 318 21.13 -7.63 -16.93
C TYR A 318 22.42 -6.84 -16.72
N ARG A 319 23.56 -7.54 -16.71
CA ARG A 319 24.92 -6.98 -16.60
C ARG A 319 25.72 -7.12 -17.89
N GLY A 320 25.07 -7.56 -18.97
CA GLY A 320 25.70 -7.78 -20.26
C GLY A 320 25.74 -6.53 -21.14
N ASP A 321 26.05 -6.74 -22.40
CA ASP A 321 26.03 -5.71 -23.43
C ASP A 321 24.60 -5.25 -23.70
N PRO A 322 24.25 -3.94 -23.52
CA PRO A 322 22.92 -3.41 -23.80
C PRO A 322 22.43 -3.66 -25.23
N GLU A 323 23.34 -3.86 -26.18
CA GLU A 323 22.98 -4.16 -27.57
C GLU A 323 22.39 -5.56 -27.76
N THR A 324 22.79 -6.51 -26.90
CA THR A 324 22.32 -7.91 -26.93
C THR A 324 21.23 -8.20 -25.90
N ALA A 325 20.87 -7.21 -25.05
CA ALA A 325 19.83 -7.35 -24.04
C ALA A 325 18.45 -7.61 -24.67
N TYR A 326 17.64 -8.40 -23.99
CA TYR A 326 16.23 -8.50 -24.35
C TYR A 326 15.53 -7.14 -24.15
N LYS A 327 14.88 -6.68 -25.19
CA LYS A 327 14.15 -5.41 -25.20
C LYS A 327 12.70 -5.66 -25.56
N ALA A 328 11.79 -5.04 -24.82
CA ALA A 328 10.36 -5.10 -25.09
C ALA A 328 9.73 -3.71 -25.04
N PRO A 329 8.61 -3.47 -25.71
CA PRO A 329 7.80 -2.28 -25.53
C PRO A 329 7.36 -2.16 -24.07
N ARG A 330 7.32 -0.95 -23.54
CA ARG A 330 6.85 -0.71 -22.18
C ARG A 330 5.44 -1.25 -21.97
N LYS A 331 4.53 -1.00 -22.92
CA LYS A 331 3.16 -1.48 -22.86
C LYS A 331 2.59 -1.74 -24.24
N LEU A 332 1.99 -2.89 -24.44
CA LEU A 332 1.19 -3.20 -25.61
C LEU A 332 -0.27 -2.83 -25.39
N ALA A 333 -0.95 -2.40 -26.46
CA ALA A 333 -2.37 -2.13 -26.41
C ALA A 333 -3.15 -3.39 -25.96
N ASN A 334 -4.11 -3.21 -25.09
CA ASN A 334 -4.97 -4.24 -24.50
C ASN A 334 -4.27 -5.21 -23.54
N ALA A 335 -2.93 -5.19 -23.40
CA ALA A 335 -2.27 -5.84 -22.27
C ALA A 335 -2.70 -5.13 -20.98
N VAL A 336 -3.02 -5.90 -19.96
CA VAL A 336 -3.27 -5.35 -18.62
C VAL A 336 -1.93 -4.95 -18.01
N PRO A 337 -1.77 -3.71 -17.55
CA PRO A 337 -0.51 -3.32 -16.94
C PRO A 337 -0.33 -3.96 -15.58
N HIS A 338 0.92 -4.26 -15.22
CA HIS A 338 1.27 -4.72 -13.88
C HIS A 338 1.00 -3.63 -12.84
N ASP A 339 1.40 -2.39 -13.15
CA ASP A 339 1.29 -1.24 -12.24
C ASP A 339 0.79 0.02 -12.98
N LEU A 340 0.30 0.99 -12.21
CA LEU A 340 -0.19 2.27 -12.71
C LEU A 340 0.90 3.35 -12.79
N GLY A 341 2.18 2.96 -12.71
CA GLY A 341 3.32 3.87 -12.84
C GLY A 341 3.93 4.29 -11.51
N ALA A 342 4.93 5.15 -11.56
CA ALA A 342 5.77 5.49 -10.42
C ALA A 342 5.88 7.01 -10.17
N PRO A 343 6.26 7.44 -8.94
CA PRO A 343 6.36 8.86 -8.59
C PRO A 343 7.37 9.67 -9.41
N ASN A 344 8.40 9.05 -9.97
CA ASN A 344 9.42 9.72 -10.77
C ASN A 344 9.01 9.95 -12.24
N GLU A 345 7.79 9.58 -12.60
CA GLU A 345 7.21 9.77 -13.93
C GLU A 345 5.84 10.44 -13.82
N HIS A 346 4.90 10.08 -14.68
CA HIS A 346 3.51 10.50 -14.61
C HIS A 346 2.63 9.26 -14.34
N PRO A 347 2.34 8.94 -13.05
CA PRO A 347 1.45 7.84 -12.72
C PRO A 347 0.11 7.95 -13.45
N TRP A 348 -0.54 6.82 -13.65
CA TRP A 348 -1.78 6.62 -14.43
C TRP A 348 -1.66 6.84 -15.94
N GLU A 349 -0.71 7.66 -16.41
CA GLU A 349 -0.45 7.86 -17.84
C GLU A 349 0.75 7.02 -18.34
N LYS A 350 1.74 6.79 -17.47
CA LYS A 350 2.93 5.98 -17.71
C LYS A 350 2.91 4.71 -16.86
N THR A 351 2.06 3.78 -17.26
CA THR A 351 1.89 2.47 -16.60
C THR A 351 3.03 1.49 -16.92
N ASN A 352 3.07 0.32 -16.28
CA ASN A 352 4.17 -0.64 -16.39
C ASN A 352 5.53 0.00 -16.09
N TYR A 353 5.69 0.58 -14.91
CA TYR A 353 6.99 1.14 -14.51
C TYR A 353 8.03 0.05 -14.35
N THR A 354 7.65 -1.06 -13.72
CA THR A 354 8.55 -2.19 -13.54
C THR A 354 9.04 -2.75 -14.88
N ALA A 355 10.30 -3.13 -14.94
CA ALA A 355 10.95 -3.70 -16.12
C ALA A 355 11.81 -4.93 -15.76
N TYR A 356 11.64 -5.51 -14.57
CA TYR A 356 12.35 -6.73 -14.21
C TYR A 356 11.89 -7.91 -15.07
N GLN A 357 10.66 -7.85 -15.58
CA GLN A 357 10.09 -8.79 -16.53
C GLN A 357 9.29 -8.04 -17.61
N ASP A 358 8.95 -8.73 -18.69
CA ASP A 358 8.03 -8.22 -19.70
C ASP A 358 6.59 -8.48 -19.26
N CYS A 359 6.00 -7.55 -18.53
CA CYS A 359 4.63 -7.67 -18.03
C CYS A 359 3.57 -7.78 -19.15
N ASN A 360 3.91 -7.45 -20.40
CA ASN A 360 3.02 -7.69 -21.53
C ASN A 360 2.78 -9.19 -21.79
N LEU A 361 3.66 -10.04 -21.29
CA LEU A 361 3.58 -11.50 -21.45
C LEU A 361 2.88 -12.20 -20.29
N TRP A 362 2.53 -11.50 -19.22
CA TRP A 362 1.95 -12.11 -18.03
C TRP A 362 0.55 -12.70 -18.29
N LYS A 363 0.30 -13.90 -17.74
CA LYS A 363 -0.88 -14.71 -18.03
C LYS A 363 -1.97 -14.64 -16.98
N ASP A 364 -1.68 -14.01 -15.83
CA ASP A 364 -2.61 -13.81 -14.71
C ASP A 364 -3.28 -12.43 -14.75
N LEU A 365 -2.53 -11.34 -15.02
CA LEU A 365 -3.03 -9.96 -14.89
C LEU A 365 -4.39 -9.70 -15.56
N ALA A 366 -4.62 -10.28 -16.74
CA ALA A 366 -5.88 -10.11 -17.45
C ALA A 366 -7.04 -10.81 -16.74
N ALA A 367 -6.80 -12.02 -16.21
CA ALA A 367 -7.77 -12.75 -15.43
C ALA A 367 -8.04 -12.06 -14.09
N ASP A 368 -6.99 -11.58 -13.43
CA ASP A 368 -7.07 -10.86 -12.16
C ASP A 368 -7.92 -9.60 -12.30
N PHE A 369 -7.68 -8.79 -13.34
CA PHE A 369 -8.49 -7.60 -13.62
C PHE A 369 -9.98 -7.93 -13.74
N VAL A 370 -10.32 -8.96 -14.51
CA VAL A 370 -11.73 -9.36 -14.71
C VAL A 370 -12.37 -9.85 -13.41
N LEU A 371 -11.66 -10.65 -12.63
CA LEU A 371 -12.12 -11.14 -11.33
C LEU A 371 -12.31 -9.99 -10.34
N LEU A 372 -11.38 -9.05 -10.29
CA LEU A 372 -11.45 -7.88 -9.41
C LEU A 372 -12.61 -6.95 -9.78
N VAL A 373 -12.85 -6.68 -11.06
CA VAL A 373 -14.00 -5.88 -11.50
C VAL A 373 -15.31 -6.54 -11.08
N TYR A 374 -15.48 -7.84 -11.29
CA TYR A 374 -16.71 -8.53 -10.91
C TYR A 374 -16.84 -8.64 -9.39
N ARG A 375 -15.76 -8.90 -8.66
CA ARG A 375 -15.73 -8.90 -7.19
C ARG A 375 -16.20 -7.56 -6.63
N ASP A 376 -15.65 -6.46 -7.13
CA ASP A 376 -15.94 -5.12 -6.62
C ASP A 376 -17.40 -4.72 -6.92
N PHE A 377 -17.90 -5.06 -8.11
CA PHE A 377 -19.31 -4.92 -8.43
C PHE A 377 -20.20 -5.70 -7.46
N LEU A 378 -19.91 -6.99 -7.28
CA LEU A 378 -20.73 -7.89 -6.46
C LEU A 378 -20.72 -7.50 -4.97
N PHE A 379 -19.54 -7.27 -4.40
CA PHE A 379 -19.36 -7.00 -2.96
C PHE A 379 -19.82 -5.61 -2.56
N THR A 380 -20.04 -4.72 -3.51
CA THR A 380 -20.66 -3.40 -3.27
C THR A 380 -22.17 -3.41 -3.50
N GLY A 381 -22.78 -4.59 -3.55
CA GLY A 381 -24.22 -4.79 -3.62
C GLY A 381 -24.76 -5.15 -5.01
N GLY A 382 -23.92 -5.27 -6.03
CA GLY A 382 -24.30 -5.74 -7.39
C GLY A 382 -25.24 -4.80 -8.14
N THR A 383 -25.27 -3.51 -7.80
CA THR A 383 -26.23 -2.54 -8.36
C THR A 383 -25.59 -1.38 -9.10
N ASP A 384 -24.27 -1.17 -8.96
CA ASP A 384 -23.53 -0.10 -9.63
C ASP A 384 -23.24 -0.46 -11.09
N LEU A 385 -24.28 -0.36 -11.92
CA LEU A 385 -24.18 -0.67 -13.35
C LEU A 385 -23.28 0.32 -14.11
N ASP A 386 -23.07 1.52 -13.59
CA ASP A 386 -22.22 2.51 -14.25
C ASP A 386 -20.75 2.09 -14.10
N PHE A 387 -20.30 1.69 -12.92
CA PHE A 387 -18.99 1.09 -12.73
C PHE A 387 -18.78 -0.13 -13.63
N ALA A 388 -19.76 -1.02 -13.67
CA ALA A 388 -19.69 -2.23 -14.50
C ALA A 388 -19.56 -1.89 -15.99
N ARG A 389 -20.35 -0.93 -16.51
CA ARG A 389 -20.30 -0.48 -17.91
C ARG A 389 -19.00 0.25 -18.25
N GLU A 390 -18.48 1.06 -17.33
CA GLU A 390 -17.20 1.75 -17.51
C GLU A 390 -16.04 0.76 -17.65
N CYS A 391 -16.04 -0.33 -16.88
CA CYS A 391 -14.96 -1.35 -16.90
C CYS A 391 -15.15 -2.38 -18.03
N TRP A 392 -16.38 -2.60 -18.52
CA TRP A 392 -16.69 -3.68 -19.47
C TRP A 392 -15.85 -3.67 -20.76
N PRO A 393 -15.62 -2.55 -21.46
CA PRO A 393 -14.75 -2.53 -22.65
C PRO A 393 -13.34 -3.05 -22.35
N ALA A 394 -12.81 -2.74 -21.17
CA ALA A 394 -11.50 -3.21 -20.74
C ALA A 394 -11.50 -4.71 -20.39
N VAL A 395 -12.57 -5.23 -19.81
CA VAL A 395 -12.77 -6.68 -19.60
C VAL A 395 -12.73 -7.42 -20.94
N VAL A 396 -13.43 -6.92 -21.96
CA VAL A 396 -13.44 -7.50 -23.30
C VAL A 396 -12.04 -7.49 -23.92
N ALA A 397 -11.34 -6.36 -23.82
CA ALA A 397 -9.99 -6.20 -24.36
C ALA A 397 -8.98 -7.12 -23.66
N ALA A 398 -9.01 -7.20 -22.33
CA ALA A 398 -8.12 -8.04 -21.53
C ALA A 398 -8.29 -9.53 -21.83
N LEU A 399 -9.53 -10.03 -21.90
CA LEU A 399 -9.80 -11.42 -22.25
C LEU A 399 -9.39 -11.76 -23.68
N ALA A 400 -9.64 -10.86 -24.64
CA ALA A 400 -9.20 -11.04 -26.01
C ALA A 400 -7.67 -11.03 -26.13
N TYR A 401 -6.99 -10.23 -25.32
CA TYR A 401 -5.53 -10.20 -25.25
C TYR A 401 -4.97 -11.51 -24.67
N LEU A 402 -5.49 -11.98 -23.56
CA LEU A 402 -5.04 -13.24 -22.94
C LEU A 402 -5.31 -14.46 -23.83
N LYS A 403 -6.42 -14.47 -24.57
CA LYS A 403 -6.76 -15.55 -25.52
C LYS A 403 -5.73 -15.73 -26.64
N GLN A 404 -4.90 -14.71 -26.95
CA GLN A 404 -3.85 -14.82 -27.97
C GLN A 404 -2.73 -15.80 -27.58
N PHE A 405 -2.60 -16.13 -26.31
CA PHE A 405 -1.63 -17.10 -25.77
C PHE A 405 -2.16 -18.53 -25.76
N ASP A 406 -3.34 -18.79 -26.26
CA ASP A 406 -3.82 -20.12 -26.62
C ASP A 406 -3.29 -20.47 -28.01
N HIS A 407 -2.10 -21.05 -28.07
CA HIS A 407 -1.36 -21.26 -29.31
C HIS A 407 -1.78 -22.53 -30.03
N ASP A 408 -2.21 -23.58 -29.31
CA ASP A 408 -2.64 -24.84 -29.88
C ASP A 408 -4.15 -24.92 -30.12
N GLY A 409 -4.91 -23.91 -29.67
CA GLY A 409 -6.35 -23.82 -29.88
C GLY A 409 -7.18 -24.70 -28.95
N ASP A 410 -6.63 -25.16 -27.83
CA ASP A 410 -7.35 -25.99 -26.86
C ASP A 410 -8.24 -25.17 -25.88
N GLY A 411 -8.18 -23.86 -25.97
CA GLY A 411 -8.98 -22.93 -25.19
C GLY A 411 -8.28 -22.36 -23.95
N LEU A 412 -7.04 -22.78 -23.68
CA LEU A 412 -6.27 -22.39 -22.48
C LEU A 412 -5.04 -21.58 -22.88
N PRO A 413 -4.75 -20.45 -22.23
CA PRO A 413 -3.51 -19.72 -22.46
C PRO A 413 -2.31 -20.48 -21.89
N GLU A 414 -1.19 -20.51 -22.64
CA GLU A 414 0.04 -21.14 -22.24
C GLU A 414 1.06 -20.15 -21.69
N ASN A 415 1.75 -20.56 -20.62
CA ASN A 415 2.96 -19.92 -20.12
C ASN A 415 4.16 -20.21 -21.03
N GLY A 416 5.06 -19.25 -21.18
CA GLY A 416 6.13 -19.28 -22.18
C GLY A 416 7.45 -19.91 -21.70
N GLY A 417 7.54 -20.45 -20.50
CA GLY A 417 8.80 -20.95 -19.93
C GLY A 417 9.71 -19.83 -19.41
N ALA A 418 9.21 -18.60 -19.38
CA ALA A 418 9.81 -17.44 -18.72
C ALA A 418 8.97 -17.06 -17.50
N PRO A 419 9.47 -16.23 -16.56
CA PRO A 419 8.65 -15.67 -15.52
C PRO A 419 7.58 -14.74 -16.15
N ASP A 420 6.33 -15.17 -16.14
CA ASP A 420 5.22 -14.50 -16.81
C ASP A 420 3.91 -14.53 -16.00
N GLN A 421 4.05 -14.41 -14.68
CA GLN A 421 2.98 -14.38 -13.68
C GLN A 421 3.51 -13.91 -12.31
N THR A 422 2.66 -13.77 -11.30
CA THR A 422 2.92 -13.17 -9.97
C THR A 422 4.08 -13.82 -9.17
N TYR A 423 4.50 -15.05 -9.48
CA TYR A 423 5.57 -15.73 -8.74
C TYR A 423 6.98 -15.36 -9.22
N ASP A 424 7.14 -14.22 -9.85
CA ASP A 424 8.41 -13.59 -10.25
C ASP A 424 9.39 -14.51 -10.99
N ASP A 425 10.19 -15.27 -10.27
CA ASP A 425 11.27 -16.08 -10.83
C ASP A 425 10.81 -17.47 -11.35
N TRP A 426 9.54 -17.83 -11.18
CA TRP A 426 9.04 -19.16 -11.58
C TRP A 426 8.75 -19.21 -13.08
N LYS A 427 9.32 -20.21 -13.71
CA LYS A 427 9.19 -20.47 -15.15
C LYS A 427 8.15 -21.54 -15.39
N LEU A 428 6.89 -21.14 -15.48
CA LEU A 428 5.81 -22.01 -15.87
C LEU A 428 5.86 -22.25 -17.39
N GLN A 429 5.48 -23.43 -17.84
CA GLN A 429 5.55 -23.79 -19.27
C GLN A 429 4.30 -24.56 -19.71
N GLY A 430 3.70 -24.12 -20.82
CA GLY A 430 2.43 -24.66 -21.29
C GLY A 430 1.27 -24.23 -20.39
N VAL A 431 0.22 -25.02 -20.32
CA VAL A 431 -0.93 -24.73 -19.44
C VAL A 431 -0.52 -24.95 -17.99
N SER A 432 -0.69 -23.93 -17.15
CA SER A 432 -0.40 -24.02 -15.71
C SER A 432 -1.68 -24.10 -14.89
N ALA A 433 -1.58 -24.71 -13.70
CA ALA A 433 -2.71 -24.81 -12.78
C ALA A 433 -3.18 -23.42 -12.31
N TYR A 434 -2.25 -22.52 -12.04
CA TYR A 434 -2.53 -21.17 -11.56
C TYR A 434 -3.19 -20.31 -12.65
N CYS A 435 -2.49 -20.02 -13.74
CA CYS A 435 -3.00 -19.12 -14.78
C CYS A 435 -4.22 -19.73 -15.51
N GLY A 436 -4.21 -21.05 -15.78
CA GLY A 436 -5.35 -21.72 -16.39
C GLY A 436 -6.59 -21.74 -15.49
N GLY A 437 -6.41 -21.90 -14.17
CA GLY A 437 -7.49 -21.80 -13.20
C GLY A 437 -8.09 -20.40 -13.12
N LEU A 438 -7.26 -19.36 -13.06
CA LEU A 438 -7.68 -17.96 -13.09
C LEU A 438 -8.41 -17.60 -14.39
N TRP A 439 -7.91 -18.08 -15.54
CA TRP A 439 -8.58 -17.92 -16.83
C TRP A 439 -10.03 -18.45 -16.82
N LEU A 440 -10.23 -19.67 -16.32
CA LEU A 440 -11.57 -20.27 -16.24
C LEU A 440 -12.50 -19.47 -15.31
N ALA A 441 -12.00 -19.05 -14.17
CA ALA A 441 -12.75 -18.22 -13.22
C ALA A 441 -13.10 -16.83 -13.81
N ALA A 442 -12.16 -16.21 -14.53
CA ALA A 442 -12.38 -14.93 -15.21
C ALA A 442 -13.44 -15.05 -16.32
N LEU A 443 -13.48 -16.15 -17.07
CA LEU A 443 -14.56 -16.41 -18.03
C LEU A 443 -15.93 -16.54 -17.35
N GLU A 444 -16.02 -17.25 -16.22
CA GLU A 444 -17.27 -17.31 -15.44
C GLU A 444 -17.68 -15.92 -14.96
N ALA A 445 -16.77 -15.13 -14.43
CA ALA A 445 -17.02 -13.75 -13.97
C ALA A 445 -17.49 -12.85 -15.12
N ALA A 446 -16.84 -12.94 -16.29
CA ALA A 446 -17.22 -12.16 -17.48
C ALA A 446 -18.59 -12.60 -18.02
N ILE A 447 -18.92 -13.90 -17.97
CA ILE A 447 -20.25 -14.40 -18.33
C ILE A 447 -21.33 -13.84 -17.37
N ALA A 448 -21.05 -13.86 -16.07
CA ALA A 448 -21.97 -13.34 -15.07
C ALA A 448 -22.21 -11.83 -15.24
N LEU A 449 -21.13 -11.04 -15.32
CA LEU A 449 -21.21 -9.59 -15.49
C LEU A 449 -21.85 -9.20 -16.83
N GLY A 450 -21.39 -9.81 -17.94
CA GLY A 450 -21.92 -9.56 -19.26
C GLY A 450 -23.40 -9.95 -19.42
N THR A 451 -23.85 -10.97 -18.68
CA THR A 451 -25.30 -11.34 -18.63
C THR A 451 -26.11 -10.23 -17.96
N ILE A 452 -25.61 -9.66 -16.86
CA ILE A 452 -26.25 -8.52 -16.17
C ILE A 452 -26.29 -7.29 -17.10
N LEU A 453 -25.21 -7.03 -17.83
CA LEU A 453 -25.11 -5.91 -18.77
C LEU A 453 -25.79 -6.17 -20.13
N GLN A 454 -26.25 -7.40 -20.38
CA GLN A 454 -26.86 -7.84 -21.66
C GLN A 454 -25.89 -7.78 -22.85
N GLU A 455 -24.64 -8.10 -22.63
CA GLU A 455 -23.57 -7.99 -23.62
C GLU A 455 -23.49 -9.22 -24.55
N PRO A 456 -23.29 -9.03 -25.86
CA PRO A 456 -23.27 -10.13 -26.82
C PRO A 456 -22.05 -11.08 -26.66
N GLN A 457 -20.93 -10.61 -26.10
CA GLN A 457 -19.71 -11.36 -25.88
C GLN A 457 -19.92 -12.58 -24.97
N VAL A 458 -20.96 -12.59 -24.14
CA VAL A 458 -21.33 -13.71 -23.27
C VAL A 458 -21.40 -15.04 -24.01
N HIS A 459 -21.91 -15.02 -25.25
CA HIS A 459 -21.97 -16.24 -26.09
C HIS A 459 -20.56 -16.78 -26.39
N THR A 460 -19.64 -15.92 -26.77
CA THR A 460 -18.25 -16.27 -27.06
C THR A 460 -17.53 -16.81 -25.83
N TYR A 461 -17.71 -16.15 -24.67
CA TYR A 461 -17.08 -16.59 -23.42
C TYR A 461 -17.58 -17.96 -22.96
N ARG A 462 -18.88 -18.24 -23.15
CA ARG A 462 -19.42 -19.60 -22.90
C ARG A 462 -18.81 -20.65 -23.83
N GLN A 463 -18.56 -20.31 -25.07
CA GLN A 463 -17.89 -21.24 -25.99
C GLN A 463 -16.46 -21.52 -25.53
N TRP A 464 -15.69 -20.48 -25.22
CA TRP A 464 -14.32 -20.64 -24.70
C TRP A 464 -14.28 -21.47 -23.43
N LEU A 465 -15.14 -21.18 -22.49
CA LEU A 465 -15.21 -21.90 -21.21
C LEU A 465 -15.59 -23.38 -21.39
N ASN A 466 -16.58 -23.68 -22.25
CA ASN A 466 -17.01 -25.05 -22.53
C ASN A 466 -15.89 -25.89 -23.19
N GLN A 467 -15.01 -25.26 -23.95
CA GLN A 467 -13.84 -25.89 -24.52
C GLN A 467 -12.72 -26.06 -23.48
N ALA A 468 -12.38 -24.99 -22.79
CA ALA A 468 -11.22 -24.92 -21.90
C ALA A 468 -11.38 -25.77 -20.62
N ARG A 469 -12.57 -25.73 -19.97
CA ARG A 469 -12.76 -26.39 -18.66
C ARG A 469 -12.47 -27.91 -18.67
N PRO A 470 -13.04 -28.73 -19.56
CA PRO A 470 -12.72 -30.15 -19.59
C PRO A 470 -11.25 -30.40 -19.95
N ARG A 471 -10.68 -29.53 -20.80
CA ARG A 471 -9.29 -29.67 -21.23
C ARG A 471 -8.31 -29.39 -20.09
N TYR A 472 -8.57 -28.33 -19.31
CA TYR A 472 -7.80 -28.00 -18.10
C TYR A 472 -7.71 -29.21 -17.15
N HIS A 473 -8.86 -29.81 -16.83
CA HIS A 473 -8.90 -30.97 -15.96
C HIS A 473 -8.14 -32.18 -16.57
N GLN A 474 -8.34 -32.45 -17.86
CA GLN A 474 -7.68 -33.54 -18.56
C GLN A 474 -6.16 -33.41 -18.58
N LEU A 475 -5.64 -32.21 -18.79
CA LEU A 475 -4.21 -31.96 -18.92
C LEU A 475 -3.48 -31.98 -17.58
N LEU A 476 -4.08 -31.41 -16.55
CA LEU A 476 -3.38 -31.13 -15.31
C LEU A 476 -3.70 -32.07 -14.16
N TRP A 477 -4.90 -32.69 -14.14
CA TRP A 477 -5.27 -33.59 -13.05
C TRP A 477 -4.55 -34.93 -13.15
N ASN A 478 -3.75 -35.26 -12.12
CA ASN A 478 -2.97 -36.51 -12.09
C ASN A 478 -3.61 -37.64 -11.27
N GLY A 479 -4.84 -37.44 -10.77
CA GLY A 479 -5.54 -38.39 -9.89
C GLY A 479 -5.51 -37.99 -8.41
N GLU A 480 -4.62 -37.05 -8.01
CA GLU A 480 -4.44 -36.62 -6.64
C GLU A 480 -4.45 -35.09 -6.48
N TYR A 481 -3.81 -34.35 -7.41
CA TYR A 481 -3.69 -32.90 -7.42
C TYR A 481 -3.52 -32.39 -8.85
N TYR A 482 -3.65 -31.07 -9.05
CA TYR A 482 -3.30 -30.44 -10.32
C TYR A 482 -1.79 -30.25 -10.40
N ARG A 483 -1.18 -30.75 -11.47
CA ARG A 483 0.24 -30.52 -11.76
C ARG A 483 0.52 -29.05 -11.89
N LEU A 484 1.74 -28.64 -11.59
CA LEU A 484 2.18 -27.26 -11.72
C LEU A 484 1.86 -26.71 -13.12
N ASP A 485 2.31 -27.44 -14.14
CA ASP A 485 2.06 -27.12 -15.55
C ASP A 485 2.19 -28.37 -16.45
N THR A 486 1.99 -28.18 -17.75
CA THR A 486 2.06 -29.27 -18.73
C THR A 486 3.43 -29.45 -19.38
N GLY A 487 4.34 -28.45 -19.28
CA GLY A 487 5.58 -28.43 -20.07
C GLY A 487 6.86 -28.62 -19.27
N SER A 488 6.88 -28.25 -17.98
CA SER A 488 8.11 -28.33 -17.16
C SER A 488 8.49 -29.76 -16.74
N GLY A 489 7.54 -30.70 -16.77
CA GLY A 489 7.74 -32.04 -16.22
C GLY A 489 7.87 -32.07 -14.69
N SER A 490 7.55 -31.01 -14.01
CA SER A 490 7.62 -30.87 -12.55
C SER A 490 6.51 -31.66 -11.86
N ASP A 491 6.85 -32.37 -10.79
CA ASP A 491 5.93 -33.05 -9.88
C ASP A 491 5.64 -32.25 -8.61
N VAL A 492 6.05 -30.96 -8.60
CA VAL A 492 5.81 -30.04 -7.51
C VAL A 492 4.32 -29.76 -7.35
N ILE A 493 3.83 -29.76 -6.11
CA ILE A 493 2.47 -29.36 -5.76
C ILE A 493 2.47 -27.88 -5.43
N MET A 494 1.80 -27.09 -6.26
CA MET A 494 1.64 -25.66 -6.04
C MET A 494 0.56 -25.39 -4.99
N ALA A 495 0.83 -24.52 -4.02
CA ALA A 495 -0.15 -24.14 -3.00
C ALA A 495 -1.40 -23.50 -3.63
N ASP A 496 -1.21 -22.65 -4.62
CA ASP A 496 -2.27 -21.89 -5.27
C ASP A 496 -2.85 -22.56 -6.53
N GLN A 497 -2.67 -23.87 -6.69
CA GLN A 497 -3.24 -24.61 -7.80
C GLN A 497 -4.77 -24.47 -7.94
N LEU A 498 -5.47 -24.07 -6.86
CA LEU A 498 -6.91 -23.86 -6.82
C LEU A 498 -7.30 -22.38 -6.67
N CYS A 499 -6.41 -21.44 -6.93
CA CYS A 499 -6.69 -19.99 -6.79
C CYS A 499 -7.92 -19.59 -7.62
N GLY A 500 -8.02 -20.03 -8.88
CA GLY A 500 -9.20 -19.77 -9.70
C GLY A 500 -10.49 -20.40 -9.14
N GLN A 501 -10.42 -21.62 -8.57
CA GLN A 501 -11.57 -22.26 -7.91
C GLN A 501 -11.98 -21.50 -6.65
N PHE A 502 -11.01 -21.04 -5.85
CA PHE A 502 -11.27 -20.20 -4.69
C PHE A 502 -12.03 -18.93 -5.08
N TYR A 503 -11.58 -18.23 -6.12
CA TYR A 503 -12.26 -17.04 -6.61
C TYR A 503 -13.66 -17.34 -7.17
N ALA A 504 -13.83 -18.44 -7.91
CA ALA A 504 -15.16 -18.83 -8.38
C ALA A 504 -16.14 -19.04 -7.21
N GLN A 505 -15.73 -19.73 -6.17
CA GLN A 505 -16.54 -19.97 -4.98
C GLN A 505 -16.79 -18.66 -4.19
N LEU A 506 -15.76 -17.84 -3.99
CA LEU A 506 -15.87 -16.55 -3.30
C LEU A 506 -16.91 -15.64 -3.97
N LEU A 507 -16.98 -15.67 -5.29
CA LEU A 507 -17.86 -14.83 -6.10
C LEU A 507 -19.22 -15.48 -6.39
N GLY A 508 -19.49 -16.68 -5.85
CA GLY A 508 -20.74 -17.41 -6.09
C GLY A 508 -20.92 -17.87 -7.54
N LEU A 509 -19.80 -18.05 -8.27
CA LEU A 509 -19.80 -18.53 -9.64
C LEU A 509 -19.83 -20.06 -9.68
N ALA A 510 -20.01 -20.63 -10.88
CA ALA A 510 -19.96 -22.08 -11.06
C ALA A 510 -18.55 -22.61 -10.80
N ASP A 511 -18.45 -23.80 -10.22
CA ASP A 511 -17.18 -24.49 -10.00
C ASP A 511 -16.43 -24.66 -11.32
N ILE A 512 -15.15 -24.29 -11.32
CA ILE A 512 -14.26 -24.48 -12.49
C ILE A 512 -13.61 -25.88 -12.53
N VAL A 513 -13.59 -26.57 -11.39
CA VAL A 513 -13.12 -27.94 -11.24
C VAL A 513 -14.19 -28.82 -10.59
N PRO A 514 -14.19 -30.15 -10.81
CA PRO A 514 -15.14 -31.03 -10.14
C PRO A 514 -15.05 -30.93 -8.62
N GLN A 515 -16.17 -30.87 -7.93
CA GLN A 515 -16.24 -30.69 -6.46
C GLN A 515 -15.45 -31.77 -5.69
N THR A 516 -15.47 -33.01 -6.20
CA THR A 516 -14.69 -34.12 -5.62
C THR A 516 -13.19 -33.88 -5.66
N VAL A 517 -12.73 -33.06 -6.61
CA VAL A 517 -11.31 -32.69 -6.80
C VAL A 517 -10.94 -31.50 -5.92
N ALA A 518 -11.83 -30.55 -5.76
CA ALA A 518 -11.57 -29.38 -4.92
C ALA A 518 -11.30 -29.73 -3.45
N ILE A 519 -11.87 -30.81 -2.93
CA ILE A 519 -11.67 -31.28 -1.55
C ILE A 519 -10.40 -32.13 -1.39
N ALA A 520 -9.99 -32.87 -2.40
CA ALA A 520 -8.88 -33.82 -2.32
C ALA A 520 -7.50 -33.19 -2.02
N PRO A 521 -7.10 -32.05 -2.64
CA PRO A 521 -5.86 -31.37 -2.31
C PRO A 521 -5.82 -30.80 -0.90
N CYS A 522 -6.94 -30.30 -0.37
CA CYS A 522 -7.01 -29.74 0.99
C CYS A 522 -6.61 -30.76 2.06
N GLY A 523 -7.01 -32.05 1.92
CA GLY A 523 -6.61 -33.11 2.83
C GLY A 523 -5.11 -33.43 2.79
N LYS A 524 -4.44 -33.20 1.66
CA LYS A 524 -2.99 -33.43 1.51
C LYS A 524 -2.15 -32.25 1.99
N PHE A 525 -2.66 -31.03 1.92
CA PHE A 525 -2.00 -29.86 2.50
C PHE A 525 -2.08 -29.84 4.03
N THR A 526 -3.17 -30.34 4.62
CA THR A 526 -3.36 -30.28 6.07
C THR A 526 -2.45 -31.24 6.84
N THR A 527 -2.07 -32.39 6.27
CA THR A 527 -1.29 -33.40 7.01
C THR A 527 0.21 -33.11 7.07
N PRO A 528 0.91 -32.73 5.97
CA PRO A 528 2.35 -32.40 6.05
C PRO A 528 2.63 -30.97 6.51
N VAL A 529 1.76 -30.01 6.23
CA VAL A 529 1.98 -28.60 6.57
C VAL A 529 1.71 -28.34 8.03
N PHE A 530 0.62 -28.86 8.60
CA PHE A 530 0.30 -28.66 10.02
C PHE A 530 1.13 -29.52 10.97
N SER A 531 1.65 -30.67 10.57
CA SER A 531 2.56 -31.46 11.40
C SER A 531 3.95 -30.83 11.56
N SER A 532 4.34 -29.89 10.68
CA SER A 532 5.59 -29.14 10.77
C SER A 532 5.48 -27.86 11.60
N PHE A 533 4.26 -27.41 11.93
CA PHE A 533 4.01 -26.13 12.62
C PHE A 533 4.18 -26.17 14.15
N THR A 534 4.69 -27.23 14.71
CA THR A 534 5.06 -27.22 16.15
C THR A 534 6.35 -26.46 16.45
N THR A 535 7.00 -25.86 15.44
CA THR A 535 8.13 -24.93 15.65
C THR A 535 8.05 -23.78 14.64
N VAL A 536 7.53 -22.68 15.10
CA VAL A 536 7.48 -21.33 14.58
C VAL A 536 8.24 -21.07 13.28
N SER A 537 7.50 -21.00 12.16
CA SER A 537 7.85 -20.15 11.01
C SER A 537 6.57 -19.82 10.25
N LEU A 538 6.16 -18.56 10.29
CA LEU A 538 4.90 -18.02 9.78
C LEU A 538 4.93 -17.73 8.26
N VAL A 539 5.62 -18.55 7.49
CA VAL A 539 5.52 -18.50 6.02
C VAL A 539 5.11 -19.88 5.55
N PRO A 540 3.90 -20.08 5.03
CA PRO A 540 3.55 -21.33 4.38
C PRO A 540 4.48 -21.51 3.17
N PRO A 541 5.07 -22.70 2.98
CA PRO A 541 5.81 -22.97 1.74
C PRO A 541 4.84 -22.87 0.57
N MET A 542 5.10 -22.00 -0.38
CA MET A 542 4.30 -21.84 -1.59
C MET A 542 4.31 -23.10 -2.48
N VAL A 543 5.23 -24.02 -2.18
CA VAL A 543 5.43 -25.25 -2.97
C VAL A 543 5.80 -26.42 -2.06
N TYR A 544 5.19 -27.55 -2.30
CA TYR A 544 5.54 -28.82 -1.69
C TYR A 544 6.04 -29.82 -2.77
N CYS A 545 7.25 -30.36 -2.57
CA CYS A 545 7.79 -31.41 -3.42
C CYS A 545 7.57 -32.78 -2.75
N PRO A 546 6.74 -33.67 -3.30
CA PRO A 546 6.42 -34.94 -2.66
C PRO A 546 7.60 -35.96 -2.68
N THR A 547 8.65 -35.69 -3.47
CA THR A 547 9.83 -36.56 -3.57
C THR A 547 10.90 -36.26 -2.52
N VAL A 548 10.77 -35.17 -1.73
CA VAL A 548 11.74 -34.81 -0.69
C VAL A 548 11.40 -35.56 0.60
N ASN A 549 12.27 -36.51 0.97
CA ASN A 549 12.20 -37.17 2.28
C ASN A 549 12.42 -36.10 3.40
N PRO A 550 11.47 -35.89 4.32
CA PRO A 550 11.56 -34.86 5.32
C PRO A 550 12.73 -34.99 6.32
N LYS A 551 13.57 -36.01 6.16
CA LYS A 551 14.76 -36.21 6.99
C LYS A 551 16.08 -35.72 6.37
N THR A 552 16.07 -35.14 5.19
CA THR A 552 17.29 -34.59 4.56
C THR A 552 17.17 -33.08 4.35
N PRO A 553 17.81 -32.25 5.18
CA PRO A 553 17.81 -30.80 4.99
C PRO A 553 18.93 -30.42 4.03
N THR A 554 18.73 -30.52 2.72
CA THR A 554 19.63 -29.90 1.75
C THR A 554 18.96 -29.71 0.40
N LEU A 555 18.18 -28.65 0.28
CA LEU A 555 18.09 -27.89 -0.96
C LEU A 555 18.38 -26.43 -0.58
N PRO A 556 19.26 -25.73 -1.29
CA PRO A 556 19.41 -24.30 -1.08
C PRO A 556 18.07 -23.65 -1.42
N ILE A 557 17.41 -23.12 -0.42
CA ILE A 557 16.34 -22.13 -0.61
C ILE A 557 16.99 -21.03 -1.44
N PRO A 558 16.43 -20.66 -2.60
CA PRO A 558 16.89 -19.47 -3.30
C PRO A 558 16.92 -18.34 -2.26
N SER A 559 18.06 -17.69 -2.09
CA SER A 559 18.32 -16.67 -1.06
C SER A 559 17.50 -15.39 -1.21
N LYS A 560 16.42 -15.44 -1.99
CA LYS A 560 15.55 -14.31 -2.38
C LYS A 560 14.08 -14.45 -2.02
N CYS A 561 13.66 -15.50 -1.33
CA CYS A 561 12.42 -15.37 -0.58
C CYS A 561 12.67 -14.37 0.55
N GLY A 562 12.05 -13.20 0.46
CA GLY A 562 12.27 -12.07 1.31
C GLY A 562 12.34 -12.48 2.77
N ARG A 563 13.42 -12.13 3.43
CA ARG A 563 13.49 -12.20 4.89
C ARG A 563 12.31 -11.39 5.40
N GLY A 564 11.40 -12.07 6.11
CA GLY A 564 10.32 -11.41 6.79
C GLY A 564 10.85 -10.15 7.48
N LEU A 565 10.15 -9.05 7.30
CA LEU A 565 10.39 -7.81 8.02
C LEU A 565 10.32 -8.13 9.51
N THR A 566 11.48 -8.38 10.09
CA THR A 566 11.65 -8.19 11.52
C THR A 566 11.67 -6.68 11.68
N LEU A 567 10.58 -6.10 12.13
CA LEU A 567 10.55 -4.75 12.67
C LEU A 567 11.47 -4.75 13.90
N ALA A 568 12.77 -4.60 13.67
CA ALA A 568 13.69 -4.21 14.70
C ALA A 568 13.48 -2.71 14.91
N TRP A 569 12.79 -2.37 15.98
CA TRP A 569 12.94 -1.06 16.60
C TRP A 569 14.43 -0.86 16.87
N PRO A 570 15.00 0.31 16.56
CA PRO A 570 16.38 0.58 16.93
C PRO A 570 16.50 0.40 18.44
N PRO A 571 17.53 -0.29 18.93
CA PRO A 571 17.73 -0.41 20.35
C PRO A 571 17.97 0.98 20.91
N PHE A 572 17.18 1.35 21.93
CA PHE A 572 17.57 2.41 22.83
C PHE A 572 18.90 2.01 23.46
N TYR A 573 19.97 2.66 23.07
CA TYR A 573 21.25 2.56 23.77
C TYR A 573 21.06 3.18 25.16
N GLY A 574 20.74 2.34 26.12
CA GLY A 574 21.01 2.61 27.50
C GLY A 574 22.52 2.52 27.72
N SER A 575 23.19 3.65 27.82
CA SER A 575 24.54 3.72 28.35
C SER A 575 24.48 3.34 29.83
N GLY A 576 24.77 2.07 30.12
CA GLY A 576 25.12 1.64 31.46
C GLY A 576 26.64 1.67 31.59
N GLY A 577 27.16 2.34 32.62
CA GLY A 577 28.57 2.35 33.03
C GLY A 577 28.83 3.57 33.84
#